data_fa9a462d6b076d902ffe2db8c4f0e368
#
_entry.id   fa9a462d6b076d902ffe2db8c4f0e368
#
_cell.length_a   1.000
_cell.length_b   1.000
_cell.length_c   1.000
_cell.angle_alpha   90.00
_cell.angle_beta   90.00
_cell.angle_gamma   90.00
#
_symmetry.space_group_name_H-M   'P 1'
#
loop_
_entity.id
_entity.type
_entity.pdbx_description
1 polymer ?
#
loop_
_entity_poly.entity_id
_entity_poly.type
_entity_poly.pdbx_seq_one_letter_code
_entity_poly.pdbx_strand_id
1 'polypeptide(L)'
;MPIYRKERSRPGYREEMNAFSNKMKVHSNRHRLTHFNEFQGGTFLKKLMVLMIALAMLLSACGGGGGNTASTDNKGSGGDNGKPVELQFYFPVAVGGPITKIIDGLAQDFEKENPNIKIKPVYGGSYQDTMTKVATAVQGNNSPDMAVLLSTDLYTLLSMKAIEDLTPRFSKDYFGNFYEAFLGNTKSGDTVWSVPFQRSTIVLYYNKDMFKEAGLDPEKAPKNWNELREAAAKLTKTDASGKVSQWGVEIPSTGYQYWMLQALSLQSGDNIMSSDGKQVFFNKPHVEEALQFYMDLGQKDKVMPNGAIEWATVPSDFISGKTAMMFHTTGNLTKVKTDAKFNFGVAFLPANKQFGSPTGGGNLYVFKNIPEERKKAAVKFIEFLTKPERVAQWSIDTGYVGTTKAAYETDQLKKYIESFPQAKVARDQLEYADSELSTYQNGQITKLFNDNIQAALLGKMTAKEALQKSQEAADGILKNFK
;
A
#
# COMPACT_ATOMS: atom_id res chain seq x y z
N MET A 1 -41.15 13.22 32.33
CA MET A 1 -41.11 12.48 33.60
C MET A 1 -42.54 12.15 34.01
N PRO A 2 -42.95 10.93 34.32
CA PRO A 2 -42.24 9.81 34.95
C PRO A 2 -42.61 8.43 34.33
N ILE A 3 -41.68 7.66 33.83
CA ILE A 3 -41.91 6.22 33.54
C ILE A 3 -40.66 5.34 33.89
N TYR A 4 -39.58 5.89 34.41
CA TYR A 4 -38.35 5.13 34.67
C TYR A 4 -38.09 4.76 36.15
N ARG A 5 -39.14 4.57 36.98
CA ARG A 5 -39.00 4.27 38.43
C ARG A 5 -39.70 2.99 38.90
N LYS A 6 -40.11 2.06 38.02
CA LYS A 6 -40.91 0.90 38.45
C LYS A 6 -40.30 -0.49 38.18
N GLU A 7 -39.05 -0.58 37.73
CA GLU A 7 -38.40 -1.91 37.46
C GLU A 7 -37.33 -2.34 38.47
N ARG A 8 -37.07 -1.55 39.53
CA ARG A 8 -36.07 -1.94 40.55
C ARG A 8 -36.63 -2.69 41.77
N SER A 9 -37.88 -3.10 41.76
CA SER A 9 -38.56 -3.75 42.92
C SER A 9 -39.16 -5.12 42.59
N ARG A 10 -38.54 -5.94 41.71
CA ARG A 10 -38.92 -7.36 41.60
C ARG A 10 -38.04 -8.20 42.53
N PRO A 11 -38.62 -9.02 43.43
CA PRO A 11 -37.87 -10.02 44.19
C PRO A 11 -37.31 -11.06 43.20
N GLY A 12 -36.01 -11.26 43.20
CA GLY A 12 -35.31 -12.20 42.29
C GLY A 12 -34.15 -11.59 41.50
N TYR A 13 -34.12 -10.26 41.29
CA TYR A 13 -33.07 -9.62 40.45
C TYR A 13 -31.64 -9.70 41.04
N ARG A 14 -31.56 -9.83 42.37
CA ARG A 14 -30.25 -10.00 43.08
C ARG A 14 -29.69 -11.42 42.99
N GLU A 15 -30.55 -12.41 42.86
CA GLU A 15 -30.09 -13.83 42.73
C GLU A 15 -29.61 -14.14 41.30
N GLU A 16 -30.27 -13.60 40.28
CA GLU A 16 -29.83 -13.76 38.88
C GLU A 16 -28.48 -13.09 38.58
N MET A 17 -28.25 -11.91 39.14
CA MET A 17 -26.95 -11.22 38.99
C MET A 17 -25.81 -11.92 39.74
N ASN A 18 -26.09 -12.59 40.88
CA ASN A 18 -25.10 -13.38 41.60
C ASN A 18 -24.82 -14.71 40.87
N ALA A 19 -25.78 -15.33 40.21
CA ALA A 19 -25.61 -16.52 39.41
C ALA A 19 -24.79 -16.25 38.13
N PHE A 20 -24.96 -15.06 37.51
CA PHE A 20 -24.20 -14.64 36.34
C PHE A 20 -22.72 -14.32 36.70
N SER A 21 -22.50 -13.67 37.84
CA SER A 21 -21.15 -13.37 38.36
C SER A 21 -20.38 -14.62 38.74
N ASN A 22 -21.05 -15.63 39.33
CA ASN A 22 -20.40 -16.89 39.68
C ASN A 22 -20.11 -17.79 38.46
N LYS A 23 -20.94 -17.74 37.41
CA LYS A 23 -20.63 -18.43 36.12
C LYS A 23 -19.42 -17.85 35.43
N MET A 24 -19.20 -16.53 35.48
CA MET A 24 -18.00 -15.91 34.92
C MET A 24 -16.72 -16.21 35.71
N LYS A 25 -16.82 -16.36 37.04
CA LYS A 25 -15.64 -16.74 37.87
C LYS A 25 -15.23 -18.19 37.68
N VAL A 26 -16.14 -19.09 37.38
CA VAL A 26 -15.84 -20.52 37.10
C VAL A 26 -15.19 -20.71 35.72
N HIS A 27 -15.48 -19.85 34.72
CA HIS A 27 -14.83 -19.93 33.42
C HIS A 27 -13.41 -19.31 33.40
N SER A 28 -13.13 -18.34 34.27
CA SER A 28 -11.79 -17.73 34.41
C SER A 28 -10.77 -18.63 35.13
N ASN A 29 -11.21 -19.54 35.97
CA ASN A 29 -10.32 -20.43 36.73
C ASN A 29 -10.01 -21.79 36.05
N ARG A 30 -10.60 -22.10 34.90
CA ARG A 30 -10.30 -23.34 34.16
C ARG A 30 -9.19 -23.23 33.13
N HIS A 31 -8.64 -22.05 32.88
CA HIS A 31 -7.53 -21.84 31.95
C HIS A 31 -6.19 -21.54 32.63
N ARG A 32 -6.04 -21.74 33.93
CA ARG A 32 -4.79 -21.45 34.67
C ARG A 32 -4.12 -22.63 35.37
N LEU A 33 -4.53 -23.85 35.15
CA LEU A 33 -3.90 -25.03 35.78
C LEU A 33 -3.79 -26.19 34.77
N THR A 34 -2.88 -26.07 33.81
CA THR A 34 -2.17 -27.24 33.21
C THR A 34 -0.92 -26.70 32.52
N HIS A 35 0.20 -27.18 32.95
CA HIS A 35 1.60 -27.14 32.46
C HIS A 35 2.57 -26.38 33.35
N PHE A 36 2.83 -26.96 34.53
CA PHE A 36 4.13 -26.99 35.12
C PHE A 36 4.48 -28.46 35.36
N ASN A 37 5.15 -29.06 34.42
CA ASN A 37 5.89 -30.29 34.61
C ASN A 37 7.36 -29.97 34.45
N GLU A 38 8.09 -30.09 35.54
CA GLU A 38 9.55 -30.07 35.61
C GLU A 38 10.14 -31.06 34.61
N PHE A 39 10.88 -30.55 33.65
CA PHE A 39 11.71 -31.37 32.78
C PHE A 39 13.07 -31.58 33.42
N GLN A 40 13.25 -32.67 34.15
CA GLN A 40 14.56 -33.22 34.45
C GLN A 40 15.19 -33.75 33.16
N GLY A 41 15.98 -32.94 32.48
CA GLY A 41 16.62 -33.25 31.21
C GLY A 41 18.14 -33.05 31.19
N GLY A 42 18.81 -33.19 32.35
CA GLY A 42 20.26 -33.00 32.42
C GLY A 42 21.14 -34.09 31.78
N THR A 43 20.57 -35.21 31.37
CA THR A 43 21.33 -36.37 30.81
C THR A 43 21.27 -36.47 29.29
N PHE A 44 20.24 -35.92 28.64
CA PHE A 44 20.11 -35.99 27.19
C PHE A 44 20.98 -34.95 26.44
N LEU A 45 21.13 -33.77 27.04
CA LEU A 45 21.98 -32.71 26.44
C LEU A 45 23.48 -33.06 26.53
N LYS A 46 23.92 -33.74 27.57
CA LYS A 46 25.31 -34.20 27.68
C LYS A 46 25.66 -35.31 26.71
N LYS A 47 24.72 -36.21 26.33
CA LYS A 47 24.93 -37.23 25.33
C LYS A 47 24.96 -36.67 23.90
N LEU A 48 24.21 -35.61 23.60
CA LEU A 48 24.24 -34.95 22.27
C LEU A 48 25.52 -34.16 22.05
N MET A 49 26.09 -33.55 23.10
CA MET A 49 27.36 -32.81 23.04
C MET A 49 28.57 -33.72 22.85
N VAL A 50 28.57 -34.93 23.42
CA VAL A 50 29.62 -35.93 23.21
C VAL A 50 29.57 -36.53 21.81
N LEU A 51 28.38 -36.64 21.19
CA LEU A 51 28.23 -37.17 19.82
C LEU A 51 28.72 -36.16 18.78
N MET A 52 28.58 -34.84 19.01
CA MET A 52 29.09 -33.80 18.11
C MET A 52 30.59 -33.63 18.16
N ILE A 53 31.21 -33.89 19.31
CA ILE A 53 32.68 -33.82 19.46
C ILE A 53 33.36 -35.05 18.82
N ALA A 54 32.70 -36.21 18.81
CA ALA A 54 33.21 -37.41 18.14
C ALA A 54 33.13 -37.32 16.60
N LEU A 55 32.18 -36.56 16.04
CA LEU A 55 32.04 -36.36 14.60
C LEU A 55 33.02 -35.33 14.01
N ALA A 56 33.55 -34.43 14.87
CA ALA A 56 34.54 -33.42 14.47
C ALA A 56 35.98 -33.96 14.37
N MET A 57 36.28 -35.14 14.94
CA MET A 57 37.63 -35.75 14.93
C MET A 57 37.86 -36.74 13.76
N LEU A 58 36.87 -37.00 12.90
CA LEU A 58 37.00 -37.92 11.77
C LEU A 58 37.31 -37.25 10.45
N LEU A 59 37.49 -35.91 10.43
CA LEU A 59 37.75 -35.13 9.19
C LEU A 59 39.20 -34.57 9.09
N SER A 60 40.14 -35.03 9.94
CA SER A 60 41.54 -34.54 9.97
C SER A 60 42.56 -35.61 9.66
N ALA A 61 42.34 -36.46 8.68
CA ALA A 61 43.38 -37.39 8.25
C ALA A 61 43.31 -37.67 6.76
N CYS A 62 44.08 -36.92 5.97
CA CYS A 62 44.73 -37.26 4.69
C CYS A 62 45.18 -35.92 4.07
N GLY A 63 46.39 -35.63 3.89
CA GLY A 63 47.65 -36.26 3.68
C GLY A 63 48.53 -35.26 2.93
N GLY A 64 49.77 -35.13 3.32
CA GLY A 64 50.73 -34.19 2.78
C GLY A 64 51.33 -34.64 1.44
N GLY A 65 52.07 -33.74 0.80
CA GLY A 65 52.93 -34.04 -0.30
C GLY A 65 53.25 -32.80 -1.12
N GLY A 66 54.47 -32.28 -0.96
CA GLY A 66 54.94 -31.04 -1.54
C GLY A 66 55.37 -31.14 -3.00
N GLY A 67 55.68 -29.99 -3.56
CA GLY A 67 56.30 -29.83 -4.89
C GLY A 67 56.27 -28.38 -5.37
N ASN A 68 57.36 -27.67 -5.16
CA ASN A 68 57.67 -26.38 -5.81
C ASN A 68 57.75 -26.55 -7.34
N THR A 69 57.23 -25.59 -8.11
CA THR A 69 57.95 -24.98 -9.25
C THR A 69 57.20 -23.77 -9.80
N ALA A 70 57.91 -22.69 -9.81
CA ALA A 70 58.05 -21.55 -10.76
C ALA A 70 56.92 -21.12 -11.72
N SER A 71 56.75 -19.83 -11.66
CA SER A 71 56.20 -18.83 -12.59
C SER A 71 56.15 -19.18 -14.07
N THR A 72 55.00 -18.87 -14.71
CA THR A 72 55.02 -18.20 -16.02
C THR A 72 53.73 -17.36 -16.14
N ASP A 73 53.93 -16.06 -16.34
CA ASP A 73 52.93 -15.13 -16.85
C ASP A 73 52.29 -15.66 -18.11
N ASN A 74 50.96 -15.75 -18.09
CA ASN A 74 50.22 -15.79 -19.34
C ASN A 74 48.94 -14.94 -19.18
N LYS A 75 48.99 -13.70 -19.70
CA LYS A 75 47.83 -12.90 -20.01
C LYS A 75 47.01 -13.64 -21.06
N GLY A 76 46.05 -14.39 -20.60
CA GLY A 76 44.98 -14.99 -21.38
C GLY A 76 43.65 -14.38 -20.96
N SER A 77 43.07 -13.62 -21.87
CA SER A 77 41.67 -13.18 -21.82
C SER A 77 40.78 -14.43 -21.71
N GLY A 78 40.55 -14.89 -20.48
CA GLY A 78 39.59 -15.94 -20.16
C GLY A 78 38.27 -15.29 -19.80
N GLY A 79 37.22 -15.53 -20.63
CA GLY A 79 35.87 -15.20 -20.29
C GLY A 79 35.54 -15.82 -18.93
N ASP A 80 35.13 -15.00 -17.99
CA ASP A 80 34.63 -15.41 -16.69
C ASP A 80 33.33 -16.24 -16.89
N ASN A 81 33.48 -17.57 -16.87
CA ASN A 81 32.34 -18.48 -16.70
C ASN A 81 31.81 -18.37 -15.28
N GLY A 82 31.55 -17.13 -14.83
CA GLY A 82 31.08 -16.79 -13.53
C GLY A 82 29.67 -17.30 -13.31
N LYS A 83 29.38 -17.71 -12.06
CA LYS A 83 28.01 -18.02 -11.62
C LYS A 83 27.07 -16.85 -11.96
N PRO A 84 25.83 -17.13 -12.38
CA PRO A 84 24.88 -16.08 -12.65
C PRO A 84 24.76 -15.12 -11.45
N VAL A 85 24.65 -13.82 -11.71
CA VAL A 85 24.36 -12.81 -10.69
C VAL A 85 22.92 -13.01 -10.22
N GLU A 86 22.73 -13.36 -8.95
CA GLU A 86 21.38 -13.52 -8.36
C GLU A 86 20.96 -12.24 -7.66
N LEU A 87 19.74 -11.76 -7.95
CA LEU A 87 19.11 -10.60 -7.32
C LEU A 87 17.91 -11.01 -6.48
N GLN A 88 17.89 -10.64 -5.22
CA GLN A 88 16.70 -10.72 -4.36
C GLN A 88 15.82 -9.51 -4.62
N PHE A 89 14.61 -9.74 -5.14
CA PHE A 89 13.62 -8.73 -5.45
C PHE A 89 12.40 -8.85 -4.55
N TYR A 90 12.28 -7.96 -3.54
CA TYR A 90 11.14 -7.94 -2.63
C TYR A 90 10.00 -7.13 -3.21
N PHE A 91 8.77 -7.64 -3.10
CA PHE A 91 7.59 -6.93 -3.60
C PHE A 91 6.34 -7.17 -2.72
N PRO A 92 5.47 -6.14 -2.60
CA PRO A 92 4.19 -6.24 -1.89
C PRO A 92 3.04 -6.62 -2.83
N VAL A 93 1.93 -7.06 -2.24
CA VAL A 93 0.62 -7.11 -2.90
C VAL A 93 -0.40 -6.39 -2.01
N ALA A 94 -0.97 -5.29 -2.51
CA ALA A 94 -1.93 -4.45 -1.79
C ALA A 94 -3.31 -4.38 -2.47
N VAL A 95 -3.48 -5.07 -3.60
CA VAL A 95 -4.69 -5.09 -4.42
C VAL A 95 -5.05 -6.51 -4.81
N GLY A 96 -6.29 -6.74 -5.27
CA GLY A 96 -6.68 -8.04 -5.80
C GLY A 96 -6.02 -8.35 -7.15
N GLY A 97 -5.96 -9.64 -7.48
CA GLY A 97 -5.44 -10.13 -8.75
C GLY A 97 -4.18 -10.99 -8.62
N PRO A 98 -3.65 -11.51 -9.74
CA PRO A 98 -2.56 -12.49 -9.75
C PRO A 98 -1.17 -11.84 -9.75
N ILE A 99 -0.95 -10.78 -8.95
CA ILE A 99 0.28 -9.95 -8.97
C ILE A 99 1.55 -10.81 -8.80
N THR A 100 1.56 -11.80 -7.91
CA THR A 100 2.71 -12.68 -7.69
C THR A 100 3.08 -13.43 -8.97
N LYS A 101 2.08 -14.00 -9.68
CA LYS A 101 2.31 -14.72 -10.94
C LYS A 101 2.83 -13.78 -12.05
N ILE A 102 2.35 -12.54 -12.08
CA ILE A 102 2.81 -11.55 -13.05
C ILE A 102 4.28 -11.20 -12.79
N ILE A 103 4.66 -10.97 -11.54
CA ILE A 103 6.06 -10.70 -11.15
C ILE A 103 6.96 -11.88 -11.47
N ASP A 104 6.53 -13.12 -11.18
CA ASP A 104 7.29 -14.33 -11.53
C ASP A 104 7.47 -14.45 -13.05
N GLY A 105 6.44 -14.13 -13.84
CA GLY A 105 6.52 -14.09 -15.30
C GLY A 105 7.51 -13.04 -15.82
N LEU A 106 7.47 -11.84 -15.25
CA LEU A 106 8.43 -10.77 -15.61
C LEU A 106 9.88 -11.15 -15.30
N ALA A 107 10.12 -11.82 -14.15
CA ALA A 107 11.43 -12.33 -13.79
C ALA A 107 11.92 -13.37 -14.81
N GLN A 108 11.07 -14.35 -15.16
CA GLN A 108 11.40 -15.37 -16.15
C GLN A 108 11.68 -14.79 -17.54
N ASP A 109 10.90 -13.80 -17.98
CA ASP A 109 11.11 -13.16 -19.27
C ASP A 109 12.41 -12.36 -19.30
N PHE A 110 12.74 -11.66 -18.21
CA PHE A 110 14.01 -10.97 -18.08
C PHE A 110 15.21 -11.93 -18.14
N GLU A 111 15.11 -13.07 -17.45
CA GLU A 111 16.17 -14.09 -17.44
C GLU A 111 16.42 -14.73 -18.83
N LYS A 112 15.38 -14.85 -19.66
CA LYS A 112 15.54 -15.31 -21.06
C LYS A 112 16.36 -14.31 -21.89
N GLU A 113 16.16 -13.01 -21.66
CA GLU A 113 16.91 -11.94 -22.31
C GLU A 113 18.32 -11.77 -21.69
N ASN A 114 18.51 -12.18 -20.43
CA ASN A 114 19.73 -11.99 -19.64
C ASN A 114 20.13 -13.26 -18.89
N PRO A 115 20.63 -14.31 -19.58
CA PRO A 115 20.84 -15.65 -18.98
C PRO A 115 21.85 -15.67 -17.81
N ASN A 116 22.73 -14.65 -17.73
CA ASN A 116 23.71 -14.50 -16.67
C ASN A 116 23.19 -13.75 -15.43
N ILE A 117 21.90 -13.37 -15.41
CA ILE A 117 21.25 -12.73 -14.27
C ILE A 117 20.06 -13.57 -13.87
N LYS A 118 19.92 -13.84 -12.57
CA LYS A 118 18.77 -14.54 -11.99
C LYS A 118 18.01 -13.61 -11.06
N ILE A 119 16.70 -13.53 -11.22
CA ILE A 119 15.83 -12.77 -10.34
C ILE A 119 15.14 -13.74 -9.39
N LYS A 120 15.22 -13.45 -8.09
CA LYS A 120 14.52 -14.19 -7.04
C LYS A 120 13.44 -13.32 -6.44
N PRO A 121 12.20 -13.39 -6.96
CA PRO A 121 11.10 -12.64 -6.40
C PRO A 121 10.77 -13.13 -4.99
N VAL A 122 10.58 -12.20 -4.05
CA VAL A 122 10.23 -12.50 -2.66
C VAL A 122 8.97 -11.71 -2.30
N TYR A 123 7.85 -12.40 -2.19
CA TYR A 123 6.60 -11.80 -1.75
C TYR A 123 6.70 -11.37 -0.28
N GLY A 124 6.57 -10.07 -0.04
CA GLY A 124 6.73 -9.45 1.28
C GLY A 124 5.46 -9.38 2.12
N GLY A 125 4.28 -9.57 1.55
CA GLY A 125 2.99 -9.28 2.20
C GLY A 125 2.41 -7.95 1.70
N SER A 126 1.80 -7.16 2.60
CA SER A 126 1.42 -5.78 2.32
C SER A 126 2.64 -4.87 2.13
N TYR A 127 2.42 -3.61 1.77
CA TYR A 127 3.51 -2.62 1.74
C TYR A 127 4.19 -2.48 3.10
N GLN A 128 3.41 -2.41 4.20
CA GLN A 128 3.91 -2.30 5.56
C GLN A 128 4.74 -3.53 5.97
N ASP A 129 4.24 -4.74 5.63
CA ASP A 129 4.96 -5.98 5.91
C ASP A 129 6.28 -6.03 5.15
N THR A 130 6.26 -5.64 3.85
CA THR A 130 7.45 -5.61 3.00
C THR A 130 8.47 -4.60 3.53
N MET A 131 8.04 -3.38 3.88
CA MET A 131 8.92 -2.37 4.47
C MET A 131 9.53 -2.84 5.80
N THR A 132 8.74 -3.51 6.66
CA THR A 132 9.22 -4.07 7.92
C THR A 132 10.30 -5.14 7.70
N LYS A 133 10.08 -6.05 6.74
CA LYS A 133 11.07 -7.08 6.36
C LYS A 133 12.35 -6.45 5.82
N VAL A 134 12.21 -5.46 4.94
CA VAL A 134 13.34 -4.71 4.37
C VAL A 134 14.11 -3.97 5.45
N ALA A 135 13.43 -3.24 6.34
CA ALA A 135 14.08 -2.52 7.44
C ALA A 135 14.88 -3.47 8.35
N THR A 136 14.31 -4.62 8.69
CA THR A 136 14.98 -5.65 9.46
C THR A 136 16.22 -6.20 8.76
N ALA A 137 16.11 -6.48 7.45
CA ALA A 137 17.22 -6.98 6.65
C ALA A 137 18.35 -5.95 6.54
N VAL A 138 18.02 -4.66 6.33
CA VAL A 138 18.98 -3.56 6.29
C VAL A 138 19.72 -3.42 7.63
N GLN A 139 19.00 -3.46 8.75
CA GLN A 139 19.59 -3.40 10.09
C GLN A 139 20.50 -4.60 10.38
N GLY A 140 20.16 -5.77 9.84
CA GLY A 140 20.96 -6.99 9.93
C GLY A 140 22.12 -7.07 8.94
N ASN A 141 22.44 -6.02 8.18
CA ASN A 141 23.43 -6.00 7.10
C ASN A 141 23.20 -7.07 6.01
N ASN A 142 21.95 -7.45 5.79
CA ASN A 142 21.53 -8.43 4.79
C ASN A 142 20.42 -7.84 3.90
N SER A 143 20.67 -6.64 3.37
CA SER A 143 19.72 -5.94 2.51
C SER A 143 19.34 -6.78 1.29
N PRO A 144 18.08 -6.76 0.83
CA PRO A 144 17.75 -7.25 -0.50
C PRO A 144 18.51 -6.44 -1.55
N ASP A 145 18.55 -6.90 -2.79
CA ASP A 145 19.19 -6.15 -3.86
C ASP A 145 18.30 -5.02 -4.35
N MET A 146 17.01 -5.29 -4.44
CA MET A 146 15.99 -4.30 -4.80
C MET A 146 14.62 -4.64 -4.21
N ALA A 147 13.77 -3.64 -4.11
CA ALA A 147 12.40 -3.84 -3.65
C ALA A 147 11.43 -2.86 -4.31
N VAL A 148 10.16 -3.29 -4.42
CA VAL A 148 9.04 -2.37 -4.55
C VAL A 148 8.57 -2.00 -3.15
N LEU A 149 8.63 -0.72 -2.81
CA LEU A 149 8.12 -0.15 -1.57
C LEU A 149 7.21 1.03 -1.89
N LEU A 150 6.42 1.51 -0.92
CA LEU A 150 5.65 2.72 -1.14
C LEU A 150 6.55 3.86 -1.60
N SER A 151 6.06 4.65 -2.52
CA SER A 151 6.76 5.88 -2.93
C SER A 151 6.97 6.83 -1.74
N THR A 152 6.13 6.73 -0.73
CA THR A 152 6.17 7.51 0.51
C THR A 152 7.23 7.04 1.50
N ASP A 153 7.84 5.87 1.30
CA ASP A 153 8.92 5.37 2.17
C ASP A 153 10.28 6.07 1.91
N LEU A 154 10.35 6.93 0.88
CA LEU A 154 11.58 7.59 0.45
C LEU A 154 12.38 8.19 1.61
N TYR A 155 11.78 9.09 2.40
CA TYR A 155 12.51 9.77 3.49
C TYR A 155 12.87 8.84 4.65
N THR A 156 12.10 7.77 4.87
CA THR A 156 12.45 6.71 5.82
C THR A 156 13.71 5.97 5.37
N LEU A 157 13.75 5.56 4.10
CA LEU A 157 14.91 4.88 3.50
C LEU A 157 16.15 5.76 3.44
N LEU A 158 15.99 7.06 3.19
CA LEU A 158 17.07 8.06 3.26
C LEU A 158 17.62 8.19 4.68
N SER A 159 16.75 8.25 5.68
CA SER A 159 17.15 8.30 7.11
C SER A 159 17.96 7.06 7.51
N MET A 160 17.61 5.90 6.95
CA MET A 160 18.33 4.64 7.14
C MET A 160 19.64 4.56 6.33
N LYS A 161 19.88 5.49 5.41
CA LYS A 161 21.00 5.47 4.43
C LYS A 161 21.04 4.16 3.62
N ALA A 162 19.86 3.59 3.34
CA ALA A 162 19.72 2.24 2.83
C ALA A 162 19.76 2.13 1.31
N ILE A 163 19.39 3.19 0.59
CA ILE A 163 19.16 3.17 -0.85
C ILE A 163 20.28 3.83 -1.65
N GLU A 164 20.41 3.42 -2.89
CA GLU A 164 21.38 3.87 -3.86
C GLU A 164 20.91 5.16 -4.54
N ASP A 165 21.85 6.09 -4.80
CA ASP A 165 21.64 7.21 -5.72
C ASP A 165 21.53 6.69 -7.16
N LEU A 166 20.36 6.81 -7.75
CA LEU A 166 20.06 6.37 -9.11
C LEU A 166 20.35 7.43 -10.18
N THR A 167 20.66 8.67 -9.79
CA THR A 167 20.93 9.77 -10.74
C THR A 167 22.02 9.41 -11.75
N PRO A 168 23.19 8.85 -11.34
CA PRO A 168 24.25 8.50 -12.29
C PRO A 168 24.01 7.13 -12.97
N ARG A 169 22.94 6.41 -12.61
CA ARG A 169 22.68 5.06 -13.09
C ARG A 169 21.88 5.02 -14.39
N PHE A 170 21.14 6.10 -14.67
CA PHE A 170 20.30 6.21 -15.87
C PHE A 170 20.73 7.41 -16.73
N SER A 171 20.36 7.39 -18.02
CA SER A 171 20.56 8.53 -18.89
C SER A 171 19.73 9.73 -18.44
N LYS A 172 20.16 10.94 -18.79
CA LYS A 172 19.43 12.18 -18.44
C LYS A 172 18.00 12.18 -18.94
N ASP A 173 17.73 11.55 -20.09
CA ASP A 173 16.40 11.54 -20.72
C ASP A 173 15.50 10.40 -20.22
N TYR A 174 16.03 9.45 -19.43
CA TYR A 174 15.29 8.29 -18.98
C TYR A 174 14.02 8.68 -18.23
N PHE A 175 14.10 9.63 -17.30
CA PHE A 175 12.96 10.08 -16.51
C PHE A 175 12.00 11.01 -17.27
N GLY A 176 12.39 11.61 -18.38
CA GLY A 176 11.54 12.49 -19.20
C GLY A 176 10.32 11.81 -19.82
N ASN A 177 10.37 10.48 -19.94
CA ASN A 177 9.26 9.68 -20.45
C ASN A 177 8.17 9.39 -19.37
N PHE A 178 8.51 9.51 -18.08
CA PHE A 178 7.54 9.29 -16.99
C PHE A 178 6.58 10.48 -16.86
N TYR A 179 5.37 10.18 -16.33
CA TYR A 179 4.44 11.24 -15.95
C TYR A 179 4.99 12.00 -14.74
N GLU A 180 4.99 13.33 -14.83
CA GLU A 180 5.55 14.22 -13.80
C GLU A 180 4.94 13.97 -12.41
N ALA A 181 3.63 13.73 -12.34
CA ALA A 181 2.93 13.42 -11.10
C ALA A 181 3.52 12.23 -10.32
N PHE A 182 4.19 11.29 -10.99
CA PHE A 182 4.85 10.15 -10.35
C PHE A 182 6.28 10.43 -9.90
N LEU A 183 6.88 11.51 -10.35
CA LEU A 183 8.29 11.85 -10.04
C LEU A 183 8.46 12.54 -8.69
N GLY A 184 7.42 13.17 -8.14
CA GLY A 184 7.51 13.91 -6.87
C GLY A 184 8.04 13.09 -5.71
N ASN A 185 7.57 11.83 -5.56
CA ASN A 185 8.04 10.91 -4.52
C ASN A 185 9.25 10.04 -4.96
N THR A 186 9.98 10.41 -6.01
CA THR A 186 11.20 9.68 -6.43
C THR A 186 12.48 10.42 -6.05
N LYS A 187 12.37 11.70 -5.73
CA LYS A 187 13.51 12.62 -5.58
C LYS A 187 13.59 13.23 -4.18
N SER A 188 14.80 13.57 -3.78
CA SER A 188 15.07 14.49 -2.67
C SER A 188 16.14 15.47 -3.14
N GLY A 189 15.78 16.74 -3.29
CA GLY A 189 16.56 17.71 -4.06
C GLY A 189 16.69 17.26 -5.52
N ASP A 190 17.89 17.33 -6.08
CA ASP A 190 18.19 16.92 -7.46
C ASP A 190 18.50 15.43 -7.60
N THR A 191 18.59 14.70 -6.48
CA THR A 191 18.95 13.28 -6.47
C THR A 191 17.73 12.40 -6.65
N VAL A 192 17.80 11.46 -7.59
CA VAL A 192 16.78 10.44 -7.85
C VAL A 192 17.13 9.17 -7.07
N TRP A 193 16.17 8.66 -6.29
CA TRP A 193 16.35 7.55 -5.37
C TRP A 193 15.52 6.32 -5.72
N SER A 194 14.56 6.47 -6.64
CA SER A 194 13.66 5.37 -7.01
C SER A 194 13.07 5.58 -8.40
N VAL A 195 12.47 4.52 -8.96
CA VAL A 195 11.81 4.55 -10.27
C VAL A 195 10.33 4.19 -10.10
N PRO A 196 9.38 4.96 -10.66
CA PRO A 196 7.95 4.66 -10.59
C PRO A 196 7.61 3.30 -11.21
N PHE A 197 6.84 2.45 -10.51
CA PHE A 197 6.46 1.12 -11.00
C PHE A 197 4.98 0.78 -10.77
N GLN A 198 4.59 0.42 -9.55
CA GLN A 198 3.20 0.10 -9.18
C GLN A 198 2.43 1.37 -8.83
N ARG A 199 2.20 2.26 -9.79
CA ARG A 199 1.61 3.59 -9.52
C ARG A 199 0.11 3.63 -9.78
N SER A 200 -0.59 4.36 -8.95
CA SER A 200 -2.04 4.53 -8.99
C SER A 200 -2.47 5.94 -8.63
N THR A 201 -3.76 6.21 -8.81
CA THR A 201 -4.49 7.30 -8.17
C THR A 201 -5.78 6.75 -7.56
N ILE A 202 -6.47 7.54 -6.75
CA ILE A 202 -7.83 7.24 -6.32
C ILE A 202 -8.77 7.69 -7.44
N VAL A 203 -9.76 6.86 -7.76
CA VAL A 203 -10.84 7.20 -8.70
C VAL A 203 -12.19 6.87 -8.10
N LEU A 204 -13.26 7.46 -8.66
CA LEU A 204 -14.62 7.09 -8.38
C LEU A 204 -15.03 5.91 -9.27
N TYR A 205 -15.38 4.78 -8.66
CA TYR A 205 -16.11 3.69 -9.32
C TYR A 205 -17.60 3.85 -9.03
N TYR A 206 -18.46 3.59 -10.01
CA TYR A 206 -19.90 3.65 -9.81
C TYR A 206 -20.65 2.59 -10.62
N ASN A 207 -21.71 2.06 -10.05
CA ASN A 207 -22.56 1.04 -10.66
C ASN A 207 -23.62 1.73 -11.54
N LYS A 208 -23.48 1.62 -12.86
CA LYS A 208 -24.36 2.25 -13.85
C LYS A 208 -25.78 1.70 -13.81
N ASP A 209 -25.94 0.42 -13.50
CA ASP A 209 -27.25 -0.21 -13.42
C ASP A 209 -28.03 0.32 -12.20
N MET A 210 -27.39 0.48 -11.05
CA MET A 210 -27.98 1.11 -9.86
C MET A 210 -28.32 2.59 -10.08
N PHE A 211 -27.48 3.33 -10.85
CA PHE A 211 -27.79 4.70 -11.24
C PHE A 211 -29.09 4.75 -12.03
N LYS A 212 -29.24 3.90 -13.04
CA LYS A 212 -30.45 3.80 -13.85
C LYS A 212 -31.69 3.46 -13.01
N GLU A 213 -31.57 2.49 -12.09
CA GLU A 213 -32.65 2.11 -11.16
C GLU A 213 -33.09 3.27 -10.25
N ALA A 214 -32.14 4.11 -9.83
CA ALA A 214 -32.39 5.29 -8.99
C ALA A 214 -32.85 6.53 -9.80
N GLY A 215 -33.07 6.40 -11.11
CA GLY A 215 -33.45 7.50 -11.99
C GLY A 215 -32.33 8.52 -12.26
N LEU A 216 -31.08 8.10 -12.06
CA LEU A 216 -29.90 8.88 -12.41
C LEU A 216 -29.42 8.51 -13.82
N ASP A 217 -28.76 9.45 -14.50
CA ASP A 217 -28.14 9.18 -15.80
C ASP A 217 -26.89 8.30 -15.61
N PRO A 218 -26.86 7.05 -16.12
CA PRO A 218 -25.74 6.13 -15.92
C PRO A 218 -24.45 6.57 -16.62
N GLU A 219 -24.52 7.53 -17.55
CA GLU A 219 -23.34 8.06 -18.23
C GLU A 219 -22.78 9.34 -17.58
N LYS A 220 -23.41 9.82 -16.51
CA LYS A 220 -23.03 11.03 -15.79
C LYS A 220 -22.64 10.72 -14.35
N ALA A 221 -21.35 10.47 -14.12
CA ALA A 221 -20.81 10.39 -12.79
C ALA A 221 -20.90 11.75 -12.07
N PRO A 222 -21.03 11.78 -10.73
CA PRO A 222 -20.94 13.01 -9.95
C PRO A 222 -19.63 13.75 -10.19
N LYS A 223 -19.70 15.06 -10.47
CA LYS A 223 -18.52 15.90 -10.79
C LYS A 223 -18.02 16.70 -9.61
N ASN A 224 -18.85 16.86 -8.60
CA ASN A 224 -18.52 17.62 -7.38
C ASN A 224 -19.13 16.98 -6.14
N TRP A 225 -18.71 17.44 -4.95
CA TRP A 225 -19.14 16.89 -3.67
C TRP A 225 -20.66 16.97 -3.45
N ASN A 226 -21.34 18.03 -3.93
CA ASN A 226 -22.78 18.14 -3.80
C ASN A 226 -23.50 17.09 -4.65
N GLU A 227 -23.09 16.93 -5.92
CA GLU A 227 -23.62 15.90 -6.79
C GLU A 227 -23.34 14.50 -6.24
N LEU A 228 -22.15 14.26 -5.62
CA LEU A 228 -21.86 12.99 -4.95
C LEU A 228 -22.83 12.70 -3.81
N ARG A 229 -23.11 13.69 -2.94
CA ARG A 229 -24.06 13.55 -1.82
C ARG A 229 -25.48 13.29 -2.32
N GLU A 230 -25.93 14.02 -3.32
CA GLU A 230 -27.25 13.85 -3.93
C GLU A 230 -27.42 12.46 -4.58
N ALA A 231 -26.43 12.03 -5.35
CA ALA A 231 -26.42 10.70 -5.95
C ALA A 231 -26.39 9.62 -4.87
N ALA A 232 -25.50 9.74 -3.88
CA ALA A 232 -25.38 8.78 -2.77
C ALA A 232 -26.68 8.67 -1.97
N ALA A 233 -27.39 9.78 -1.73
CA ALA A 233 -28.69 9.78 -1.05
C ALA A 233 -29.76 8.99 -1.84
N LYS A 234 -29.82 9.16 -3.17
CA LYS A 234 -30.75 8.42 -4.03
C LYS A 234 -30.40 6.93 -4.15
N LEU A 235 -29.12 6.60 -4.03
CA LEU A 235 -28.60 5.24 -4.19
C LEU A 235 -28.61 4.44 -2.87
N THR A 236 -28.72 5.10 -1.72
CA THR A 236 -28.84 4.42 -0.43
C THR A 236 -30.21 3.79 -0.29
N LYS A 237 -30.26 2.49 -0.06
CA LYS A 237 -31.52 1.74 0.14
C LYS A 237 -31.58 1.14 1.54
N THR A 238 -32.77 1.15 2.13
CA THR A 238 -33.08 0.47 3.39
C THR A 238 -34.07 -0.65 3.15
N ASP A 239 -33.95 -1.73 3.91
CA ASP A 239 -34.93 -2.81 3.92
C ASP A 239 -36.18 -2.45 4.75
N ALA A 240 -37.16 -3.35 4.76
CA ALA A 240 -38.41 -3.15 5.50
C ALA A 240 -38.23 -2.98 7.03
N SER A 241 -37.06 -3.37 7.58
CA SER A 241 -36.72 -3.19 9.01
C SER A 241 -36.04 -1.86 9.29
N GLY A 242 -35.78 -1.04 8.24
CA GLY A 242 -35.04 0.21 8.35
C GLY A 242 -33.51 0.04 8.35
N LYS A 243 -33.00 -1.18 8.15
CA LYS A 243 -31.56 -1.43 8.02
C LYS A 243 -31.11 -1.09 6.60
N VAL A 244 -29.96 -0.44 6.46
CA VAL A 244 -29.36 -0.16 5.15
C VAL A 244 -28.99 -1.49 4.47
N SER A 245 -29.57 -1.72 3.31
CA SER A 245 -29.30 -2.89 2.44
C SER A 245 -28.31 -2.57 1.33
N GLN A 246 -28.20 -1.29 0.94
CA GLN A 246 -27.26 -0.79 -0.07
C GLN A 246 -26.81 0.62 0.33
N TRP A 247 -25.51 0.84 0.39
CA TRP A 247 -24.94 2.16 0.60
C TRP A 247 -24.79 2.93 -0.71
N GLY A 248 -24.94 4.25 -0.62
CA GLY A 248 -24.73 5.13 -1.78
C GLY A 248 -23.26 5.25 -2.16
N VAL A 249 -22.38 5.33 -1.15
CA VAL A 249 -20.93 5.41 -1.37
C VAL A 249 -20.18 4.74 -0.23
N GLU A 250 -19.01 4.18 -0.52
CA GLU A 250 -18.02 3.77 0.48
C GLU A 250 -16.67 4.39 0.17
N ILE A 251 -16.07 5.01 1.20
CA ILE A 251 -14.70 5.51 1.21
C ILE A 251 -13.98 4.79 2.36
N PRO A 252 -12.85 4.07 2.10
CA PRO A 252 -12.16 3.33 3.14
C PRO A 252 -11.72 4.21 4.30
N SER A 253 -12.14 3.89 5.54
CA SER A 253 -11.77 4.60 6.77
C SER A 253 -10.70 3.91 7.60
N THR A 254 -10.16 2.77 7.11
CA THR A 254 -8.99 2.07 7.67
C THR A 254 -7.98 1.74 6.56
N GLY A 255 -6.74 1.47 6.93
CA GLY A 255 -5.65 1.13 6.02
C GLY A 255 -4.97 2.35 5.41
N TYR A 256 -5.68 3.11 4.59
CA TYR A 256 -5.12 4.28 3.87
C TYR A 256 -6.02 5.52 3.98
N GLN A 257 -6.64 5.75 5.14
CA GLN A 257 -7.53 6.90 5.35
C GLN A 257 -6.82 8.25 5.19
N TYR A 258 -5.53 8.35 5.52
CA TYR A 258 -4.73 9.55 5.23
C TYR A 258 -4.74 9.88 3.74
N TRP A 259 -4.66 8.87 2.87
CA TRP A 259 -4.62 9.02 1.43
C TRP A 259 -5.98 9.49 0.87
N MET A 260 -7.09 8.94 1.43
CA MET A 260 -8.44 9.42 1.12
C MET A 260 -8.64 10.88 1.54
N LEU A 261 -8.22 11.23 2.76
CA LEU A 261 -8.31 12.61 3.26
C LEU A 261 -7.42 13.57 2.45
N GLN A 262 -6.23 13.14 2.05
CA GLN A 262 -5.34 13.93 1.20
C GLN A 262 -6.00 14.27 -0.15
N ALA A 263 -6.73 13.31 -0.76
CA ALA A 263 -7.49 13.59 -1.98
C ALA A 263 -8.54 14.68 -1.78
N LEU A 264 -9.32 14.57 -0.70
CA LEU A 264 -10.34 15.56 -0.36
C LEU A 264 -9.72 16.93 -0.01
N SER A 265 -8.54 16.94 0.60
CA SER A 265 -7.78 18.18 0.89
C SER A 265 -7.33 18.87 -0.39
N LEU A 266 -6.75 18.12 -1.35
CA LEU A 266 -6.36 18.66 -2.66
C LEU A 266 -7.55 19.26 -3.40
N GLN A 267 -8.72 18.62 -3.32
CA GLN A 267 -9.96 19.14 -3.90
C GLN A 267 -10.44 20.42 -3.21
N SER A 268 -10.12 20.61 -1.93
CA SER A 268 -10.50 21.77 -1.11
C SER A 268 -9.49 22.92 -1.16
N GLY A 269 -8.32 22.73 -1.78
CA GLY A 269 -7.36 23.81 -1.94
C GLY A 269 -5.91 23.40 -2.14
N ASP A 270 -5.31 22.60 -1.24
CA ASP A 270 -3.87 22.37 -1.27
C ASP A 270 -3.48 20.99 -0.68
N ASN A 271 -2.22 20.63 -0.85
CA ASN A 271 -1.62 19.45 -0.29
C ASN A 271 -1.41 19.60 1.24
N ILE A 272 -1.22 18.46 1.91
CA ILE A 272 -1.11 18.35 3.38
C ILE A 272 0.35 18.29 3.87
N MET A 273 1.32 18.45 2.98
CA MET A 273 2.75 18.39 3.29
C MET A 273 3.58 19.33 2.43
N SER A 274 4.82 19.62 2.88
CA SER A 274 5.86 20.23 2.05
C SER A 274 6.55 19.21 1.15
N SER A 275 7.02 19.63 -0.01
CA SER A 275 7.69 18.76 -1.01
C SER A 275 9.02 18.17 -0.51
N ASP A 276 9.65 18.76 0.52
CA ASP A 276 10.88 18.27 1.13
C ASP A 276 10.68 17.27 2.29
N GLY A 277 9.42 16.92 2.58
CA GLY A 277 9.05 15.97 3.63
C GLY A 277 9.31 16.41 5.07
N LYS A 278 9.59 17.71 5.30
CA LYS A 278 9.97 18.25 6.61
C LYS A 278 8.83 18.93 7.36
N GLN A 279 7.71 19.20 6.69
CA GLN A 279 6.56 19.87 7.26
C GLN A 279 5.26 19.20 6.83
N VAL A 280 4.26 19.28 7.68
CA VAL A 280 2.87 18.89 7.38
C VAL A 280 1.94 20.06 7.66
N PHE A 281 0.77 20.04 7.02
CA PHE A 281 -0.23 21.14 7.06
C PHE A 281 -1.61 20.59 7.45
N PHE A 282 -1.67 19.70 8.43
CA PHE A 282 -2.88 18.96 8.79
C PHE A 282 -4.00 19.84 9.35
N ASN A 283 -3.66 20.91 10.09
CA ASN A 283 -4.63 21.80 10.73
C ASN A 283 -5.05 23.02 9.88
N LYS A 284 -4.86 22.96 8.57
CA LYS A 284 -5.28 24.03 7.67
C LYS A 284 -6.79 23.96 7.38
N PRO A 285 -7.44 25.11 7.09
CA PRO A 285 -8.89 25.17 6.86
C PRO A 285 -9.40 24.23 5.77
N HIS A 286 -8.66 24.04 4.67
CA HIS A 286 -9.03 23.14 3.59
C HIS A 286 -8.98 21.66 4.01
N VAL A 287 -8.10 21.28 4.94
CA VAL A 287 -8.05 19.91 5.50
C VAL A 287 -9.20 19.68 6.48
N GLU A 288 -9.56 20.71 7.28
CA GLU A 288 -10.72 20.65 8.16
C GLU A 288 -12.02 20.51 7.34
N GLU A 289 -12.20 21.28 6.28
CA GLU A 289 -13.32 21.16 5.34
C GLU A 289 -13.40 19.75 4.73
N ALA A 290 -12.25 19.21 4.32
CA ALA A 290 -12.14 17.86 3.75
C ALA A 290 -12.52 16.76 4.75
N LEU A 291 -12.00 16.82 5.98
CA LEU A 291 -12.33 15.84 7.01
C LEU A 291 -13.80 15.96 7.46
N GLN A 292 -14.33 17.18 7.57
CA GLN A 292 -15.74 17.39 7.90
C GLN A 292 -16.66 16.82 6.82
N PHE A 293 -16.36 17.03 5.53
CA PHE A 293 -17.10 16.40 4.43
C PHE A 293 -17.09 14.87 4.53
N TYR A 294 -15.92 14.28 4.80
CA TYR A 294 -15.77 12.84 4.94
C TYR A 294 -16.62 12.30 6.12
N MET A 295 -16.59 12.97 7.26
CA MET A 295 -17.41 12.64 8.43
C MET A 295 -18.90 12.76 8.13
N ASP A 296 -19.31 13.83 7.45
CA ASP A 296 -20.72 14.13 7.16
C ASP A 296 -21.37 13.01 6.33
N LEU A 297 -20.69 12.40 5.39
CA LEU A 297 -21.24 11.30 4.58
C LEU A 297 -21.78 10.14 5.42
N GLY A 298 -21.11 9.81 6.53
CA GLY A 298 -21.54 8.75 7.44
C GLY A 298 -22.42 9.25 8.57
N GLN A 299 -22.03 10.34 9.24
CA GLN A 299 -22.65 10.79 10.48
C GLN A 299 -23.95 11.60 10.25
N LYS A 300 -23.93 12.48 9.26
CA LYS A 300 -25.04 13.41 8.98
C LYS A 300 -25.93 12.92 7.84
N ASP A 301 -25.34 12.64 6.70
CA ASP A 301 -26.05 12.30 5.46
C ASP A 301 -26.52 10.84 5.47
N LYS A 302 -25.82 9.97 6.21
CA LYS A 302 -26.12 8.52 6.36
C LYS A 302 -26.13 7.80 5.02
N VAL A 303 -25.26 8.21 4.08
CA VAL A 303 -25.11 7.62 2.77
C VAL A 303 -23.92 6.67 2.68
N MET A 304 -23.12 6.60 3.75
CA MET A 304 -21.96 5.76 3.93
C MET A 304 -22.02 5.08 5.31
N PRO A 305 -21.47 3.87 5.51
CA PRO A 305 -21.38 3.25 6.83
C PRO A 305 -20.76 4.19 7.87
N ASN A 306 -21.38 4.30 9.05
CA ASN A 306 -20.81 5.04 10.17
C ASN A 306 -20.01 4.08 11.07
N GLY A 307 -18.79 3.76 10.66
CA GLY A 307 -17.93 2.78 11.35
C GLY A 307 -16.59 2.59 10.64
N ALA A 308 -15.91 1.51 10.99
CA ALA A 308 -14.70 1.10 10.26
C ALA A 308 -15.08 0.52 8.89
N ILE A 309 -14.58 1.12 7.84
CA ILE A 309 -14.73 0.68 6.46
C ILE A 309 -13.34 0.20 6.01
N GLU A 310 -13.19 -1.12 5.95
CA GLU A 310 -11.89 -1.73 5.70
C GLU A 310 -11.47 -1.58 4.24
N TRP A 311 -10.24 -1.12 4.01
CA TRP A 311 -9.64 -0.99 2.67
C TRP A 311 -9.84 -2.23 1.79
N ALA A 312 -9.60 -3.41 2.34
CA ALA A 312 -9.63 -4.66 1.59
C ALA A 312 -11.05 -5.12 1.24
N THR A 313 -12.09 -4.65 1.95
CA THR A 313 -13.48 -5.10 1.75
C THR A 313 -14.24 -4.24 0.76
N VAL A 314 -13.95 -2.95 0.66
CA VAL A 314 -14.67 -2.02 -0.23
C VAL A 314 -14.80 -2.49 -1.67
N PRO A 315 -13.74 -3.00 -2.35
CA PRO A 315 -13.90 -3.53 -3.71
C PRO A 315 -14.86 -4.72 -3.79
N SER A 316 -14.90 -5.57 -2.77
CA SER A 316 -15.82 -6.72 -2.70
C SER A 316 -17.26 -6.28 -2.43
N ASP A 317 -17.45 -5.26 -1.61
CA ASP A 317 -18.76 -4.67 -1.33
C ASP A 317 -19.34 -3.99 -2.57
N PHE A 318 -18.50 -3.28 -3.34
CA PHE A 318 -18.88 -2.75 -4.66
C PHE A 318 -19.24 -3.86 -5.65
N ILE A 319 -18.39 -4.87 -5.82
CA ILE A 319 -18.60 -5.99 -6.76
C ILE A 319 -19.86 -6.80 -6.39
N SER A 320 -20.17 -6.93 -5.10
CA SER A 320 -21.38 -7.63 -4.64
C SER A 320 -22.64 -6.76 -4.63
N GLY A 321 -22.54 -5.49 -4.97
CA GLY A 321 -23.67 -4.55 -5.00
C GLY A 321 -24.13 -4.04 -3.63
N LYS A 322 -23.31 -4.17 -2.59
CA LYS A 322 -23.61 -3.60 -1.26
C LYS A 322 -23.39 -2.08 -1.22
N THR A 323 -22.56 -1.56 -2.12
CA THR A 323 -22.38 -0.13 -2.31
C THR A 323 -22.48 0.24 -3.79
N ALA A 324 -23.12 1.36 -4.08
CA ALA A 324 -23.34 1.83 -5.45
C ALA A 324 -22.13 2.61 -5.99
N MET A 325 -21.37 3.25 -5.13
CA MET A 325 -20.16 4.00 -5.48
C MET A 325 -19.04 3.67 -4.50
N MET A 326 -17.80 3.73 -4.97
CA MET A 326 -16.63 3.64 -4.08
C MET A 326 -15.52 4.57 -4.55
N PHE A 327 -14.79 5.14 -3.59
CA PHE A 327 -13.47 5.71 -3.84
C PHE A 327 -12.43 4.64 -3.58
N HIS A 328 -11.63 4.31 -4.60
CA HIS A 328 -10.59 3.31 -4.43
C HIS A 328 -9.46 3.46 -5.44
N THR A 329 -8.34 2.77 -5.17
CA THR A 329 -7.19 2.74 -6.07
C THR A 329 -7.54 2.15 -7.44
N THR A 330 -6.92 2.69 -8.48
CA THR A 330 -6.96 2.11 -9.83
C THR A 330 -6.35 0.72 -9.92
N GLY A 331 -5.48 0.33 -8.97
CA GLY A 331 -4.93 -1.03 -8.90
C GLY A 331 -5.99 -2.15 -8.75
N ASN A 332 -7.24 -1.81 -8.43
CA ASN A 332 -8.35 -2.76 -8.42
C ASN A 332 -9.19 -2.78 -9.72
N LEU A 333 -8.82 -1.98 -10.73
CA LEU A 333 -9.63 -1.83 -11.94
C LEU A 333 -9.84 -3.16 -12.67
N THR A 334 -8.77 -3.92 -12.87
CA THR A 334 -8.85 -5.22 -13.54
C THR A 334 -9.64 -6.24 -12.71
N LYS A 335 -9.53 -6.22 -11.38
CA LYS A 335 -10.37 -7.05 -10.50
C LYS A 335 -11.85 -6.69 -10.65
N VAL A 336 -12.20 -5.40 -10.61
CA VAL A 336 -13.60 -4.95 -10.79
C VAL A 336 -14.12 -5.36 -12.18
N LYS A 337 -13.33 -5.14 -13.24
CA LYS A 337 -13.67 -5.56 -14.61
C LYS A 337 -13.97 -7.05 -14.73
N THR A 338 -13.19 -7.87 -14.03
CA THR A 338 -13.31 -9.34 -14.09
C THR A 338 -14.51 -9.87 -13.29
N ASP A 339 -14.70 -9.33 -12.09
CA ASP A 339 -15.57 -9.92 -11.08
C ASP A 339 -16.97 -9.29 -11.04
N ALA A 340 -17.13 -7.99 -11.39
CA ALA A 340 -18.43 -7.33 -11.43
C ALA A 340 -19.33 -7.93 -12.52
N LYS A 341 -20.61 -8.18 -12.18
CA LYS A 341 -21.62 -8.74 -13.08
C LYS A 341 -22.63 -7.69 -13.55
N PHE A 342 -22.26 -6.43 -13.44
CA PHE A 342 -23.06 -5.27 -13.82
C PHE A 342 -22.21 -4.26 -14.62
N ASN A 343 -22.87 -3.32 -15.29
CA ASN A 343 -22.19 -2.24 -15.98
C ASN A 343 -21.68 -1.21 -14.97
N PHE A 344 -20.39 -0.89 -15.02
CA PHE A 344 -19.81 0.11 -14.14
C PHE A 344 -19.08 1.20 -14.92
N GLY A 345 -18.97 2.36 -14.29
CA GLY A 345 -18.17 3.47 -14.78
C GLY A 345 -17.01 3.75 -13.83
N VAL A 346 -16.01 4.44 -14.36
CA VAL A 346 -14.92 5.05 -13.62
C VAL A 346 -14.88 6.52 -14.00
N ALA A 347 -14.71 7.39 -12.99
CA ALA A 347 -14.64 8.82 -13.18
C ALA A 347 -13.54 9.44 -12.31
N PHE A 348 -13.17 10.68 -12.61
CA PHE A 348 -12.37 11.49 -11.70
C PHE A 348 -13.05 11.57 -10.33
N LEU A 349 -12.26 11.74 -9.29
CA LEU A 349 -12.83 12.09 -7.99
C LEU A 349 -13.61 13.40 -8.10
N PRO A 350 -14.83 13.47 -7.52
CA PRO A 350 -15.64 14.69 -7.54
C PRO A 350 -14.90 15.87 -6.90
N ALA A 351 -14.89 16.99 -7.57
CA ALA A 351 -14.23 18.21 -7.11
C ALA A 351 -14.97 18.87 -5.92
N ASN A 352 -14.25 19.65 -5.13
CA ASN A 352 -14.83 20.72 -4.31
C ASN A 352 -14.58 22.05 -5.01
N LYS A 353 -13.45 22.70 -4.73
CA LYS A 353 -13.03 23.93 -5.41
C LYS A 353 -12.29 23.63 -6.71
N GLN A 354 -11.66 22.48 -6.77
CA GLN A 354 -10.88 21.99 -7.92
C GLN A 354 -10.89 20.46 -7.95
N PHE A 355 -10.46 19.87 -9.07
CA PHE A 355 -10.10 18.47 -9.10
C PHE A 355 -8.80 18.23 -8.34
N GLY A 356 -8.65 17.05 -7.75
CA GLY A 356 -7.43 16.69 -7.04
C GLY A 356 -7.42 15.22 -6.61
N SER A 357 -6.28 14.58 -6.73
CA SER A 357 -6.01 13.24 -6.21
C SER A 357 -4.53 13.11 -5.91
N PRO A 358 -4.11 12.53 -4.78
CA PRO A 358 -2.72 12.17 -4.62
C PRO A 358 -2.39 10.98 -5.52
N THR A 359 -1.16 10.91 -6.01
CA THR A 359 -0.63 9.67 -6.56
C THR A 359 -0.48 8.64 -5.43
N GLY A 360 -0.37 7.37 -5.79
CA GLY A 360 -0.19 6.30 -4.80
C GLY A 360 0.63 5.16 -5.35
N GLY A 361 0.88 4.17 -4.49
CA GLY A 361 1.55 2.95 -4.88
C GLY A 361 3.06 2.97 -4.74
N GLY A 362 3.75 2.03 -5.38
CA GLY A 362 5.15 1.73 -5.12
C GLY A 362 6.11 2.13 -6.21
N ASN A 363 7.33 2.41 -5.78
CA ASN A 363 8.51 2.62 -6.61
C ASN A 363 9.49 1.44 -6.46
N LEU A 364 10.33 1.26 -7.47
CA LEU A 364 11.50 0.38 -7.43
C LEU A 364 12.65 1.11 -6.74
N TYR A 365 13.19 0.51 -5.70
CA TYR A 365 14.38 0.96 -4.97
C TYR A 365 15.51 -0.05 -5.14
N VAL A 366 16.75 0.43 -5.30
CA VAL A 366 17.97 -0.37 -5.26
C VAL A 366 18.68 -0.09 -3.94
N PHE A 367 19.17 -1.13 -3.27
CA PHE A 367 19.83 -0.95 -1.98
C PHE A 367 21.32 -0.64 -2.14
N LYS A 368 21.84 0.18 -1.22
CA LYS A 368 23.19 0.75 -1.31
C LYS A 368 24.27 -0.28 -0.99
N ASN A 369 24.03 -1.11 0.04
CA ASN A 369 25.05 -2.01 0.60
C ASN A 369 25.04 -3.39 -0.08
N ILE A 370 25.07 -3.39 -1.42
CA ILE A 370 25.19 -4.58 -2.26
C ILE A 370 26.36 -4.43 -3.23
N PRO A 371 26.93 -5.53 -3.76
CA PRO A 371 28.01 -5.47 -4.74
C PRO A 371 27.66 -4.67 -6.00
N GLU A 372 28.62 -3.99 -6.59
CA GLU A 372 28.41 -3.14 -7.78
C GLU A 372 27.85 -3.90 -8.98
N GLU A 373 28.25 -5.16 -9.17
CA GLU A 373 27.70 -6.03 -10.21
C GLU A 373 26.20 -6.27 -10.04
N ARG A 374 25.72 -6.43 -8.80
CA ARG A 374 24.29 -6.56 -8.49
C ARG A 374 23.53 -5.25 -8.69
N LYS A 375 24.13 -4.09 -8.37
CA LYS A 375 23.55 -2.78 -8.71
C LYS A 375 23.35 -2.63 -10.21
N LYS A 376 24.35 -2.96 -11.01
CA LYS A 376 24.25 -2.95 -12.48
C LYS A 376 23.16 -3.89 -13.00
N ALA A 377 23.07 -5.08 -12.43
CA ALA A 377 22.03 -6.04 -12.78
C ALA A 377 20.63 -5.55 -12.39
N ALA A 378 20.48 -4.93 -11.21
CA ALA A 378 19.22 -4.31 -10.76
C ALA A 378 18.78 -3.17 -11.68
N VAL A 379 19.70 -2.30 -12.13
CA VAL A 379 19.41 -1.24 -13.10
C VAL A 379 18.91 -1.84 -14.42
N LYS A 380 19.55 -2.88 -14.94
CA LYS A 380 19.08 -3.59 -16.17
C LYS A 380 17.68 -4.16 -16.00
N PHE A 381 17.36 -4.71 -14.81
CA PHE A 381 16.03 -5.22 -14.54
C PHE A 381 15.01 -4.09 -14.45
N ILE A 382 15.34 -2.96 -13.86
CA ILE A 382 14.49 -1.75 -13.84
C ILE A 382 14.23 -1.26 -15.27
N GLU A 383 15.27 -1.15 -16.12
CA GLU A 383 15.11 -0.77 -17.53
C GLU A 383 14.20 -1.74 -18.30
N PHE A 384 14.30 -3.04 -18.02
CA PHE A 384 13.41 -4.04 -18.61
C PHE A 384 11.96 -3.85 -18.16
N LEU A 385 11.72 -3.66 -16.84
CA LEU A 385 10.38 -3.48 -16.28
C LEU A 385 9.71 -2.19 -16.77
N THR A 386 10.48 -1.20 -17.16
CA THR A 386 10.01 0.12 -17.63
C THR A 386 10.00 0.27 -19.15
N LYS A 387 10.29 -0.79 -19.92
CA LYS A 387 10.04 -0.80 -21.36
C LYS A 387 8.56 -0.49 -21.64
N PRO A 388 8.24 0.31 -22.67
CA PRO A 388 6.85 0.70 -22.95
C PRO A 388 5.86 -0.47 -22.99
N GLU A 389 6.26 -1.58 -23.64
CA GLU A 389 5.42 -2.77 -23.77
C GLU A 389 5.17 -3.46 -22.41
N ARG A 390 6.18 -3.46 -21.53
CA ARG A 390 6.08 -4.06 -20.18
C ARG A 390 5.19 -3.20 -19.28
N VAL A 391 5.36 -1.88 -19.32
CA VAL A 391 4.50 -0.93 -18.59
C VAL A 391 3.06 -1.01 -19.10
N ALA A 392 2.84 -1.11 -20.41
CA ALA A 392 1.52 -1.28 -21.00
C ALA A 392 0.86 -2.60 -20.54
N GLN A 393 1.59 -3.71 -20.60
CA GLN A 393 1.08 -5.02 -20.16
C GLN A 393 0.77 -5.03 -18.67
N TRP A 394 1.66 -4.45 -17.84
CA TRP A 394 1.42 -4.29 -16.41
C TRP A 394 0.12 -3.51 -16.12
N SER A 395 -0.11 -2.42 -16.83
CA SER A 395 -1.34 -1.62 -16.70
C SER A 395 -2.60 -2.42 -17.07
N ILE A 396 -2.56 -3.20 -18.15
CA ILE A 396 -3.65 -4.06 -18.61
C ILE A 396 -3.98 -5.15 -17.57
N ASP A 397 -2.94 -5.84 -17.08
CA ASP A 397 -3.11 -7.00 -16.22
C ASP A 397 -3.53 -6.64 -14.79
N THR A 398 -3.20 -5.43 -14.33
CA THR A 398 -3.38 -5.04 -12.93
C THR A 398 -4.38 -3.92 -12.72
N GLY A 399 -4.48 -2.99 -13.68
CA GLY A 399 -5.23 -1.73 -13.52
C GLY A 399 -4.39 -0.60 -12.90
N TYR A 400 -3.12 -0.83 -12.53
CA TYR A 400 -2.21 0.26 -12.21
C TYR A 400 -2.03 1.19 -13.41
N VAL A 401 -1.77 2.47 -13.15
CA VAL A 401 -1.55 3.45 -14.22
C VAL A 401 -0.22 3.16 -14.91
N GLY A 402 -0.20 3.15 -16.22
CA GLY A 402 1.05 3.10 -16.98
C GLY A 402 1.94 4.29 -16.61
N THR A 403 3.13 4.01 -16.11
CA THR A 403 4.00 5.06 -15.54
C THR A 403 4.66 5.96 -16.58
N THR A 404 4.72 5.50 -17.84
CA THR A 404 5.41 6.21 -18.94
C THR A 404 4.45 6.61 -20.06
N LYS A 405 4.75 7.76 -20.69
CA LYS A 405 3.98 8.27 -21.84
C LYS A 405 4.03 7.29 -23.02
N ALA A 406 5.23 6.73 -23.31
CA ALA A 406 5.43 5.79 -24.39
C ALA A 406 4.60 4.50 -24.26
N ALA A 407 4.24 4.07 -23.05
CA ALA A 407 3.37 2.92 -22.85
C ALA A 407 1.99 3.12 -23.47
N TYR A 408 1.44 4.33 -23.43
CA TYR A 408 0.15 4.67 -24.01
C TYR A 408 0.19 4.81 -25.55
N GLU A 409 1.38 4.83 -26.14
CA GLU A 409 1.56 4.81 -27.59
C GLU A 409 1.66 3.39 -28.15
N THR A 410 1.77 2.35 -27.30
CA THR A 410 1.79 0.95 -27.74
C THR A 410 0.44 0.50 -28.29
N ASP A 411 0.45 -0.32 -29.33
CA ASP A 411 -0.77 -0.85 -29.94
C ASP A 411 -1.62 -1.65 -28.96
N GLN A 412 -0.99 -2.40 -28.06
CA GLN A 412 -1.70 -3.21 -27.05
C GLN A 412 -2.51 -2.34 -26.08
N LEU A 413 -1.93 -1.25 -25.55
CA LEU A 413 -2.62 -0.41 -24.58
C LEU A 413 -3.67 0.48 -25.28
N LYS A 414 -3.41 0.95 -26.50
CA LYS A 414 -4.40 1.65 -27.34
C LYS A 414 -5.66 0.80 -27.59
N LYS A 415 -5.48 -0.43 -28.09
CA LYS A 415 -6.58 -1.38 -28.31
C LYS A 415 -7.34 -1.72 -27.03
N TYR A 416 -6.61 -1.87 -25.91
CA TYR A 416 -7.25 -2.11 -24.62
C TYR A 416 -8.13 -0.93 -24.20
N ILE A 417 -7.65 0.29 -24.29
CA ILE A 417 -8.40 1.52 -23.97
C ILE A 417 -9.60 1.71 -24.91
N GLU A 418 -9.48 1.41 -26.19
CA GLU A 418 -10.61 1.45 -27.15
C GLU A 418 -11.74 0.50 -26.71
N SER A 419 -11.39 -0.69 -26.27
CA SER A 419 -12.36 -1.70 -25.79
C SER A 419 -12.84 -1.47 -24.35
N PHE A 420 -12.06 -0.74 -23.54
CA PHE A 420 -12.31 -0.49 -22.13
C PHE A 420 -11.86 0.93 -21.73
N PRO A 421 -12.65 1.97 -22.10
CA PRO A 421 -12.27 3.38 -21.89
C PRO A 421 -12.01 3.77 -20.43
N GLN A 422 -12.54 3.03 -19.46
CA GLN A 422 -12.31 3.23 -18.04
C GLN A 422 -10.81 3.15 -17.67
N ALA A 423 -10.02 2.41 -18.43
CA ALA A 423 -8.59 2.23 -18.19
C ALA A 423 -7.76 3.52 -18.35
N LYS A 424 -8.27 4.51 -19.09
CA LYS A 424 -7.53 5.77 -19.25
C LYS A 424 -7.88 6.84 -18.22
N VAL A 425 -8.98 6.69 -17.49
CA VAL A 425 -9.48 7.73 -16.56
C VAL A 425 -8.42 8.15 -15.55
N ALA A 426 -7.75 7.20 -14.95
CA ALA A 426 -6.69 7.48 -13.96
C ALA A 426 -5.48 8.21 -14.57
N ARG A 427 -5.10 7.89 -15.82
CA ARG A 427 -4.07 8.61 -16.54
C ARG A 427 -4.49 10.06 -16.79
N ASP A 428 -5.71 10.25 -17.25
CA ASP A 428 -6.23 11.59 -17.58
C ASP A 428 -6.36 12.45 -16.29
N GLN A 429 -6.61 11.82 -15.12
CA GLN A 429 -6.66 12.49 -13.82
C GLN A 429 -5.25 12.94 -13.32
N LEU A 430 -4.14 12.41 -13.89
CA LEU A 430 -2.79 12.81 -13.48
C LEU A 430 -2.51 14.30 -13.67
N GLU A 431 -3.24 14.97 -14.55
CA GLU A 431 -3.17 16.44 -14.72
C GLU A 431 -3.49 17.19 -13.40
N TYR A 432 -4.33 16.58 -12.55
CA TYR A 432 -4.77 17.13 -11.27
C TYR A 432 -4.16 16.39 -10.08
N ALA A 433 -3.15 15.55 -10.33
CA ALA A 433 -2.56 14.76 -9.28
C ALA A 433 -1.33 15.42 -8.67
N ASP A 434 -1.15 15.19 -7.37
CA ASP A 434 0.02 15.65 -6.61
C ASP A 434 0.68 14.47 -5.88
N SER A 435 1.85 14.71 -5.31
CA SER A 435 2.63 13.74 -4.55
C SER A 435 1.89 13.28 -3.32
N GLU A 436 1.94 11.98 -3.04
CA GLU A 436 1.39 11.37 -1.83
C GLU A 436 2.20 11.80 -0.60
N LEU A 437 1.52 11.89 0.56
CA LEU A 437 2.11 12.24 1.85
C LEU A 437 3.37 11.41 2.15
N SER A 438 4.52 12.05 2.08
CA SER A 438 5.83 11.46 2.33
C SER A 438 6.67 12.38 3.18
N THR A 439 7.07 11.92 4.36
CA THR A 439 7.81 12.71 5.34
C THR A 439 8.95 11.91 5.95
N TYR A 440 9.90 12.59 6.58
CA TYR A 440 10.76 11.94 7.55
C TYR A 440 9.90 11.30 8.64
N GLN A 441 10.30 10.10 9.10
CA GLN A 441 9.51 9.29 10.05
C GLN A 441 8.07 9.00 9.56
N ASN A 442 7.89 8.81 8.26
CA ASN A 442 6.58 8.68 7.60
C ASN A 442 5.65 7.68 8.28
N GLY A 443 6.16 6.51 8.69
CA GLY A 443 5.36 5.49 9.37
C GLY A 443 4.76 5.97 10.70
N GLN A 444 5.48 6.79 11.47
CA GLN A 444 4.94 7.38 12.70
C GLN A 444 3.91 8.47 12.41
N ILE A 445 4.21 9.34 11.44
CA ILE A 445 3.33 10.45 11.02
C ILE A 445 2.01 9.89 10.47
N THR A 446 2.06 8.94 9.54
CA THR A 446 0.84 8.36 8.95
C THR A 446 0.04 7.58 9.97
N LYS A 447 0.69 6.85 10.89
CA LYS A 447 -0.02 6.13 11.95
C LYS A 447 -0.81 7.08 12.84
N LEU A 448 -0.16 8.10 13.41
CA LEU A 448 -0.85 9.06 14.29
C LEU A 448 -1.97 9.83 13.56
N PHE A 449 -1.75 10.17 12.31
CA PHE A 449 -2.73 10.86 11.49
C PHE A 449 -3.94 9.96 11.22
N ASN A 450 -3.70 8.70 10.83
CA ASN A 450 -4.74 7.70 10.64
C ASN A 450 -5.57 7.46 11.92
N ASP A 451 -4.92 7.32 13.08
CA ASP A 451 -5.60 7.09 14.35
C ASP A 451 -6.56 8.25 14.69
N ASN A 452 -6.14 9.50 14.46
CA ASN A 452 -6.96 10.69 14.73
C ASN A 452 -8.08 10.87 13.69
N ILE A 453 -7.82 10.64 12.39
CA ILE A 453 -8.85 10.62 11.34
C ILE A 453 -9.93 9.59 11.68
N GLN A 454 -9.53 8.38 12.04
CA GLN A 454 -10.48 7.33 12.40
C GLN A 454 -11.30 7.70 13.63
N ALA A 455 -10.67 8.30 14.64
CA ALA A 455 -11.41 8.79 15.83
C ALA A 455 -12.48 9.84 15.47
N ALA A 456 -12.18 10.73 14.52
CA ALA A 456 -13.13 11.71 14.01
C ALA A 456 -14.26 11.03 13.21
N LEU A 457 -13.93 10.13 12.29
CA LEU A 457 -14.92 9.39 11.50
C LEU A 457 -15.86 8.54 12.36
N LEU A 458 -15.40 8.08 13.54
CA LEU A 458 -16.19 7.38 14.54
C LEU A 458 -16.97 8.34 15.50
N GLY A 459 -16.91 9.65 15.29
CA GLY A 459 -17.59 10.65 16.12
C GLY A 459 -16.98 10.83 17.53
N LYS A 460 -15.75 10.38 17.77
CA LYS A 460 -15.04 10.52 19.05
C LYS A 460 -14.31 11.84 19.20
N MET A 461 -14.09 12.55 18.10
CA MET A 461 -13.46 13.87 18.01
C MET A 461 -14.14 14.69 16.92
N THR A 462 -14.06 16.01 17.03
CA THR A 462 -14.37 16.91 15.91
C THR A 462 -13.23 16.85 14.88
N ALA A 463 -13.51 17.26 13.64
CA ALA A 463 -12.46 17.39 12.59
C ALA A 463 -11.32 18.27 13.09
N LYS A 464 -11.63 19.44 13.66
CA LYS A 464 -10.65 20.39 14.17
C LYS A 464 -9.75 19.80 15.25
N GLU A 465 -10.32 19.12 16.26
CA GLU A 465 -9.55 18.49 17.34
C GLU A 465 -8.62 17.40 16.81
N ALA A 466 -9.10 16.52 15.90
CA ALA A 466 -8.32 15.45 15.32
C ALA A 466 -7.13 15.99 14.52
N LEU A 467 -7.34 17.03 13.72
CA LEU A 467 -6.31 17.64 12.88
C LEU A 467 -5.31 18.45 13.69
N GLN A 468 -5.75 19.21 14.70
CA GLN A 468 -4.86 19.95 15.59
C GLN A 468 -3.93 19.01 16.36
N LYS A 469 -4.48 17.93 16.93
CA LYS A 469 -3.71 16.91 17.62
C LYS A 469 -2.72 16.23 16.70
N SER A 470 -3.10 15.97 15.45
CA SER A 470 -2.21 15.39 14.44
C SER A 470 -1.07 16.34 14.09
N GLN A 471 -1.36 17.63 13.91
CA GLN A 471 -0.36 18.64 13.60
C GLN A 471 0.68 18.77 14.71
N GLU A 472 0.24 18.92 15.96
CA GLU A 472 1.13 19.08 17.13
C GLU A 472 2.06 17.87 17.30
N ALA A 473 1.53 16.65 17.15
CA ALA A 473 2.33 15.44 17.26
C ALA A 473 3.33 15.32 16.10
N ALA A 474 2.91 15.63 14.87
CA ALA A 474 3.78 15.60 13.70
C ALA A 474 4.89 16.66 13.77
N ASP A 475 4.59 17.88 14.24
CA ASP A 475 5.59 18.93 14.45
C ASP A 475 6.66 18.51 15.48
N GLY A 476 6.24 17.80 16.54
CA GLY A 476 7.16 17.22 17.53
C GLY A 476 8.12 16.18 16.91
N ILE A 477 7.61 15.31 16.03
CA ILE A 477 8.39 14.27 15.33
C ILE A 477 9.35 14.93 14.32
N LEU A 478 8.86 15.90 13.52
CA LEU A 478 9.62 16.52 12.45
C LEU A 478 10.61 17.59 12.93
N LYS A 479 10.58 17.97 14.21
CA LYS A 479 11.44 19.01 14.80
C LYS A 479 12.93 18.84 14.48
N ASN A 480 13.40 17.61 14.44
CA ASN A 480 14.82 17.28 14.23
C ASN A 480 15.24 17.23 12.76
N PHE A 481 14.31 17.47 11.82
CA PHE A 481 14.55 17.40 10.37
C PHE A 481 14.39 18.77 9.69
N LYS A 482 13.99 19.79 10.45
CA LYS A 482 13.84 21.18 9.98
C LYS A 482 15.17 21.87 9.72
#